data_d8f60dd2b64be466652d4bd2cc1bccfa
#
_entry.id   d8f60dd2b64be466652d4bd2cc1bccfa
#
_cell.length_a   1.000
_cell.length_b   1.000
_cell.length_c   1.000
_cell.angle_alpha   90.00
_cell.angle_beta   90.00
_cell.angle_gamma   90.00
#
_symmetry.space_group_name_H-M   'P 1'
#
loop_
_entity.id
_entity.type
_entity.pdbx_description
1 polymer ?
#
loop_
_entity_poly.entity_id
_entity_poly.type
_entity_poly.pdbx_seq_one_letter_code
_entity_poly.pdbx_strand_id
1 'polypeptide(L)'
;MKTLSTLPRGVLFAAAVLVAQFAHAQDRLVPLQARPDAGSVQIVPNSFSYHAFGLAGLRGPAPDLRPAGPLEALKISPAFEESVPVVPSPGFYAGDATNPGDGPTIVSAEFHPIYVNKPPSHWGNPARFLIDLGASEFIHVLDQYVGVIARDRYTLGASFAAQYPIPANNTLLPTDILNLVHAAAAAGGSGYGHLYHVFLPMGVDMCFPATATSPAQCYSPDNPATFDFCAFHSSATFSDSVGHVLFSVEPYQDVSGCSVPPTGSANNQLIDSTDNTLSHETSESITDPDGDAWWVHNFTILNGNEIADECIRAQVTSTGAVYWDYGNVDLNGHPYTFQPEYSDTVHGCTYRPI
;
A
#
# COMPACT_ATOMS: atom_id res chain seq x y z
N MET A 1 -37.54 -77.66 18.94
CA MET A 1 -37.95 -76.26 19.12
C MET A 1 -36.68 -75.43 19.10
N LYS A 2 -36.42 -74.72 18.01
CA LYS A 2 -35.24 -73.87 17.83
C LYS A 2 -35.69 -72.42 17.82
N THR A 3 -35.28 -71.67 18.80
CA THR A 3 -35.53 -70.22 18.89
C THR A 3 -34.48 -69.47 18.06
N LEU A 4 -34.93 -68.74 17.05
CA LEU A 4 -34.17 -67.81 16.28
C LEU A 4 -34.01 -66.47 17.11
N SER A 5 -32.78 -66.05 17.38
CA SER A 5 -32.47 -64.76 17.90
C SER A 5 -32.27 -63.76 16.75
N THR A 6 -33.04 -62.71 16.77
CA THR A 6 -32.95 -61.59 15.81
C THR A 6 -31.81 -60.61 16.26
N LEU A 7 -30.88 -60.38 15.36
CA LEU A 7 -29.84 -59.31 15.49
C LEU A 7 -30.43 -57.93 15.15
N PRO A 8 -30.10 -56.88 15.89
CA PRO A 8 -30.52 -55.54 15.55
C PRO A 8 -29.71 -54.99 14.38
N ARG A 9 -30.43 -54.35 13.43
CA ARG A 9 -29.86 -53.61 12.32
C ARG A 9 -29.11 -52.38 12.84
N GLY A 10 -27.79 -52.40 12.68
CA GLY A 10 -26.96 -51.21 12.90
C GLY A 10 -27.27 -50.15 11.85
N VAL A 11 -27.64 -48.96 12.34
CA VAL A 11 -27.78 -47.75 11.52
C VAL A 11 -26.38 -47.23 11.27
N LEU A 12 -25.89 -47.32 10.04
CA LEU A 12 -24.70 -46.63 9.60
C LEU A 12 -25.04 -45.16 9.45
N PHE A 13 -24.57 -44.31 10.37
CA PHE A 13 -24.48 -42.88 10.14
C PHE A 13 -23.31 -42.64 9.19
N ALA A 14 -23.59 -42.33 7.95
CA ALA A 14 -22.65 -41.75 7.02
C ALA A 14 -22.42 -40.27 7.46
N ALA A 15 -21.33 -40.04 8.14
CA ALA A 15 -20.86 -38.68 8.37
C ALA A 15 -20.41 -38.10 7.00
N ALA A 16 -21.27 -37.30 6.39
CA ALA A 16 -20.90 -36.45 5.27
C ALA A 16 -19.93 -35.37 5.83
N VAL A 17 -18.65 -35.59 5.63
CA VAL A 17 -17.65 -34.54 5.82
C VAL A 17 -17.89 -33.52 4.71
N LEU A 18 -18.57 -32.44 5.03
CA LEU A 18 -18.61 -31.25 4.20
C LEU A 18 -17.18 -30.65 4.24
N VAL A 19 -16.34 -31.07 3.29
CA VAL A 19 -15.15 -30.33 2.96
C VAL A 19 -15.65 -29.03 2.31
N ALA A 20 -15.72 -27.96 3.09
CA ALA A 20 -15.85 -26.63 2.55
C ALA A 20 -14.61 -26.43 1.66
N GLN A 21 -14.77 -26.63 0.37
CA GLN A 21 -13.83 -26.12 -0.60
C GLN A 21 -13.94 -24.59 -0.50
N PHE A 22 -13.02 -24.00 0.27
CA PHE A 22 -12.66 -22.63 0.04
C PHE A 22 -12.13 -22.61 -1.40
N ALA A 23 -12.99 -22.30 -2.33
CA ALA A 23 -12.58 -21.87 -3.65
C ALA A 23 -11.68 -20.67 -3.38
N HIS A 24 -10.37 -20.88 -3.47
CA HIS A 24 -9.45 -19.80 -3.63
C HIS A 24 -10.03 -19.01 -4.79
N ALA A 25 -10.45 -17.78 -4.52
CA ALA A 25 -10.76 -16.85 -5.60
C ALA A 25 -9.46 -16.79 -6.39
N GLN A 26 -9.39 -17.58 -7.46
CA GLN A 26 -8.28 -17.51 -8.39
C GLN A 26 -8.33 -16.06 -8.86
N ASP A 27 -7.26 -15.34 -8.60
CA ASP A 27 -7.06 -13.97 -9.01
C ASP A 27 -7.35 -13.86 -10.51
N ARG A 28 -8.60 -13.57 -10.83
CA ARG A 28 -9.06 -13.52 -12.21
C ARG A 28 -8.56 -12.22 -12.80
N LEU A 29 -7.44 -12.32 -13.51
CA LEU A 29 -6.86 -11.21 -14.21
C LEU A 29 -7.80 -10.77 -15.36
N VAL A 30 -8.37 -9.59 -15.22
CA VAL A 30 -9.30 -8.99 -16.21
C VAL A 30 -8.49 -8.18 -17.20
N PRO A 31 -8.57 -8.47 -18.52
CA PRO A 31 -7.93 -7.64 -19.52
C PRO A 31 -8.52 -6.22 -19.50
N LEU A 32 -7.65 -5.22 -19.39
CA LEU A 32 -8.03 -3.80 -19.37
C LEU A 32 -7.72 -3.15 -20.68
N GLN A 33 -8.73 -2.48 -21.27
CA GLN A 33 -8.61 -1.67 -22.47
C GLN A 33 -8.51 -0.19 -22.09
N ALA A 34 -7.30 0.28 -21.83
CA ALA A 34 -7.01 1.68 -21.60
C ALA A 34 -6.20 2.23 -22.79
N ARG A 35 -6.53 3.43 -23.28
CA ARG A 35 -5.84 4.04 -24.41
C ARG A 35 -5.58 5.52 -24.15
N PRO A 36 -4.40 6.05 -24.49
CA PRO A 36 -4.05 7.47 -24.29
C PRO A 36 -4.95 8.45 -25.05
N ASP A 37 -5.51 7.98 -26.16
CA ASP A 37 -6.26 8.75 -27.15
C ASP A 37 -7.79 8.50 -27.11
N ALA A 38 -8.29 7.80 -26.09
CA ALA A 38 -9.72 7.55 -25.87
C ALA A 38 -10.49 8.81 -25.43
N GLY A 39 -10.26 9.94 -26.11
CA GLY A 39 -10.80 11.26 -25.77
C GLY A 39 -10.39 11.65 -24.36
N SER A 40 -9.67 12.73 -24.17
CA SER A 40 -9.10 13.10 -22.86
C SER A 40 -10.09 12.85 -21.73
N VAL A 41 -9.78 11.90 -20.87
CA VAL A 41 -10.55 11.64 -19.66
C VAL A 41 -10.64 12.96 -18.90
N GLN A 42 -11.86 13.48 -18.77
CA GLN A 42 -12.08 14.78 -18.15
C GLN A 42 -12.31 14.58 -16.66
N ILE A 43 -11.48 15.21 -15.85
CA ILE A 43 -11.70 15.31 -14.42
C ILE A 43 -12.44 16.58 -14.05
N VAL A 44 -13.14 16.58 -12.94
CA VAL A 44 -13.71 17.79 -12.35
C VAL A 44 -12.53 18.70 -11.93
N PRO A 45 -12.53 19.99 -12.31
CA PRO A 45 -11.45 20.89 -11.93
C PRO A 45 -11.18 20.89 -10.43
N ASN A 46 -9.91 20.85 -10.05
CA ASN A 46 -9.43 20.80 -8.65
C ASN A 46 -9.85 19.54 -7.86
N SER A 47 -10.23 18.46 -8.54
CA SER A 47 -10.57 17.19 -7.91
C SER A 47 -9.43 16.15 -7.95
N PHE A 48 -8.25 16.52 -8.43
CA PHE A 48 -7.06 15.70 -8.43
C PHE A 48 -6.16 16.14 -7.27
N SER A 49 -5.91 15.24 -6.34
CA SER A 49 -4.93 15.38 -5.26
C SER A 49 -3.92 14.23 -5.33
N TYR A 50 -2.75 14.39 -4.79
CA TYR A 50 -1.79 13.30 -4.60
C TYR A 50 -0.91 13.57 -3.40
N HIS A 51 -0.50 12.50 -2.75
CA HIS A 51 0.53 12.49 -1.72
C HIS A 51 1.62 11.49 -2.11
N ALA A 52 2.89 11.87 -1.99
CA ALA A 52 3.99 11.12 -2.57
C ALA A 52 4.96 10.63 -1.50
N PHE A 53 5.14 9.33 -1.44
CA PHE A 53 6.18 8.64 -0.67
C PHE A 53 7.54 8.84 -1.31
N GLY A 54 8.51 9.38 -0.60
CA GLY A 54 9.85 9.35 -1.10
C GLY A 54 10.84 10.41 -0.68
N LEU A 55 11.73 10.75 -1.61
CA LEU A 55 12.99 11.44 -1.39
C LEU A 55 12.86 12.93 -1.04
N ALA A 56 11.70 13.54 -1.15
CA ALA A 56 11.49 14.97 -0.88
C ALA A 56 11.85 15.33 0.58
N GLY A 57 11.52 14.46 1.53
CA GLY A 57 11.89 14.60 2.94
C GLY A 57 13.40 14.53 3.20
N LEU A 58 14.18 13.94 2.28
CA LEU A 58 15.64 13.85 2.38
C LEU A 58 16.37 15.10 1.86
N ARG A 59 15.66 16.01 1.17
CA ARG A 59 16.23 17.26 0.63
C ARG A 59 16.15 18.45 1.59
N GLY A 60 15.53 18.27 2.76
CA GLY A 60 15.65 19.23 3.86
C GLY A 60 17.10 19.38 4.31
N PRO A 61 17.46 20.37 5.14
CA PRO A 61 18.79 20.45 5.71
C PRO A 61 19.07 19.11 6.37
N ALA A 62 20.04 18.34 5.80
CA ALA A 62 20.32 16.96 6.11
C ALA A 62 20.10 16.69 7.60
N PRO A 63 19.17 15.84 8.01
CA PRO A 63 19.14 15.42 9.40
C PRO A 63 20.54 14.89 9.70
N ASP A 64 21.07 15.18 10.87
CA ASP A 64 22.40 14.79 11.32
C ASP A 64 22.51 13.25 11.20
N LEU A 65 22.83 12.80 9.97
CA LEU A 65 22.98 11.40 9.60
C LEU A 65 24.28 10.91 10.24
N ARG A 66 24.26 10.72 11.55
CA ARG A 66 25.33 9.96 12.19
C ARG A 66 25.32 8.58 11.54
N PRO A 67 26.47 8.06 11.07
CA PRO A 67 26.55 6.71 10.62
C PRO A 67 26.02 5.83 11.76
N ALA A 68 24.90 5.16 11.52
CA ALA A 68 24.44 4.14 12.43
C ALA A 68 25.61 3.16 12.59
N GLY A 69 25.97 2.87 13.83
CA GLY A 69 26.91 1.80 14.11
C GLY A 69 26.45 0.51 13.42
N PRO A 70 27.28 -0.53 13.34
CA PRO A 70 26.93 -1.74 12.60
C PRO A 70 25.53 -2.18 13.01
N LEU A 71 24.62 -2.18 12.04
CA LEU A 71 23.23 -2.59 12.21
C LEU A 71 23.23 -4.03 12.73
N GLU A 72 23.03 -4.21 14.03
CA GLU A 72 22.40 -5.44 14.48
C GLU A 72 21.02 -5.44 13.83
N ALA A 73 20.85 -6.30 12.82
CA ALA A 73 19.56 -6.58 12.25
C ALA A 73 18.61 -6.81 13.43
N LEU A 74 17.58 -5.98 13.53
CA LEU A 74 16.55 -6.17 14.52
C LEU A 74 15.89 -7.49 14.16
N LYS A 75 16.43 -8.59 14.70
CA LYS A 75 15.80 -9.88 14.62
C LYS A 75 14.58 -9.77 15.50
N ILE A 76 13.46 -9.38 14.91
CA ILE A 76 12.17 -9.61 15.54
C ILE A 76 11.98 -11.13 15.51
N SER A 77 12.50 -11.77 16.55
CA SER A 77 12.24 -13.17 16.83
C SER A 77 10.73 -13.33 17.02
N PRO A 78 10.11 -14.45 16.60
CA PRO A 78 8.68 -14.67 16.76
C PRO A 78 8.21 -14.82 18.22
N ALA A 79 9.08 -14.62 19.19
CA ALA A 79 8.75 -14.50 20.59
C ALA A 79 8.63 -13.01 20.95
N PHE A 80 7.44 -12.45 20.75
CA PHE A 80 7.09 -11.18 21.37
C PHE A 80 7.07 -11.38 22.90
N GLU A 81 8.06 -10.85 23.57
CA GLU A 81 7.87 -10.50 24.97
C GLU A 81 6.85 -9.35 25.00
N GLU A 82 5.77 -9.61 25.71
CA GLU A 82 4.72 -8.65 26.02
C GLU A 82 5.38 -7.41 26.64
N SER A 83 5.63 -6.38 25.83
CA SER A 83 6.10 -5.10 26.35
C SER A 83 4.95 -4.51 27.17
N VAL A 84 5.22 -4.30 28.45
CA VAL A 84 4.32 -3.62 29.37
C VAL A 84 3.82 -2.34 28.71
N PRO A 85 2.50 -2.09 28.66
CA PRO A 85 1.98 -0.85 28.08
C PRO A 85 2.63 0.33 28.79
N VAL A 86 3.40 1.12 28.06
CA VAL A 86 3.82 2.43 28.55
C VAL A 86 2.53 3.27 28.51
N VAL A 87 1.94 3.53 29.67
CA VAL A 87 0.83 4.48 29.77
C VAL A 87 1.38 5.85 29.40
N PRO A 88 0.99 6.45 28.27
CA PRO A 88 1.52 7.73 27.86
C PRO A 88 1.08 8.80 28.85
N SER A 89 2.00 9.68 29.22
CA SER A 89 1.60 10.92 29.87
C SER A 89 0.76 11.76 28.90
N PRO A 90 -0.34 12.39 29.31
CA PRO A 90 -1.08 13.30 28.45
C PRO A 90 -0.15 14.45 28.05
N GLY A 91 0.28 14.45 26.80
CA GLY A 91 1.20 15.42 26.23
C GLY A 91 0.98 15.53 24.73
N PHE A 92 1.43 16.66 24.17
CA PHE A 92 1.48 16.83 22.72
C PHE A 92 2.67 16.00 22.17
N TYR A 93 2.39 15.12 21.23
CA TYR A 93 3.38 14.33 20.49
C TYR A 93 3.51 14.87 19.07
N ALA A 94 4.74 15.10 18.63
CA ALA A 94 4.99 15.80 17.38
C ALA A 94 4.58 15.01 16.14
N GLY A 95 4.50 13.69 16.23
CA GLY A 95 4.09 12.80 15.14
C GLY A 95 2.61 12.42 15.14
N ASP A 96 1.81 12.87 16.14
CA ASP A 96 0.38 12.53 16.15
C ASP A 96 -0.33 13.20 14.97
N ALA A 97 -1.07 12.39 14.21
CA ALA A 97 -1.87 12.87 13.11
C ALA A 97 -3.18 13.48 13.62
N THR A 98 -3.73 14.40 12.87
CA THR A 98 -5.03 15.01 13.16
C THR A 98 -5.86 15.11 11.89
N ASN A 99 -7.16 15.05 12.05
CA ASN A 99 -8.12 15.28 10.97
C ASN A 99 -8.96 16.55 11.27
N PRO A 100 -8.40 17.75 11.05
CA PRO A 100 -9.03 18.99 11.47
C PRO A 100 -10.26 19.39 10.63
N GLY A 101 -10.37 18.82 9.42
CA GLY A 101 -11.46 19.09 8.48
C GLY A 101 -12.55 18.04 8.49
N ASP A 102 -12.45 17.00 9.33
CA ASP A 102 -13.29 15.82 9.25
C ASP A 102 -13.29 15.20 7.83
N GLY A 103 -12.12 15.20 7.19
CA GLY A 103 -11.91 14.58 5.88
C GLY A 103 -12.27 13.09 5.91
N PRO A 104 -12.70 12.51 4.79
CA PRO A 104 -13.16 11.14 4.73
C PRO A 104 -12.01 10.13 4.88
N THR A 105 -12.35 8.95 5.37
CA THR A 105 -11.44 7.79 5.42
C THR A 105 -12.09 6.59 4.73
N ILE A 106 -11.31 5.59 4.35
CA ILE A 106 -11.86 4.36 3.76
C ILE A 106 -12.25 3.38 4.87
N VAL A 107 -13.53 3.28 5.14
CA VAL A 107 -14.07 2.35 6.16
C VAL A 107 -13.97 0.90 5.72
N SER A 108 -14.20 0.61 4.45
CA SER A 108 -14.05 -0.70 3.81
C SER A 108 -13.85 -0.55 2.32
N ALA A 109 -13.04 -1.40 1.70
CA ALA A 109 -12.80 -1.36 0.26
C ALA A 109 -12.45 -2.72 -0.32
N GLU A 110 -12.64 -2.82 -1.63
CA GLU A 110 -11.99 -3.81 -2.48
C GLU A 110 -10.70 -3.22 -3.05
N PHE A 111 -9.58 -3.94 -2.92
CA PHE A 111 -8.30 -3.59 -3.49
C PHE A 111 -8.19 -4.13 -4.92
N HIS A 112 -7.82 -3.31 -5.86
CA HIS A 112 -7.80 -3.63 -7.28
C HIS A 112 -6.42 -3.39 -7.91
N PRO A 113 -5.54 -4.40 -7.99
CA PRO A 113 -4.27 -4.28 -8.70
C PRO A 113 -4.47 -4.05 -10.20
N ILE A 114 -3.72 -3.11 -10.78
CA ILE A 114 -3.63 -2.85 -12.22
C ILE A 114 -2.18 -3.10 -12.66
N TYR A 115 -1.94 -4.18 -13.38
CA TYR A 115 -0.61 -4.56 -13.85
C TYR A 115 -0.35 -4.05 -15.26
N VAL A 116 0.55 -3.08 -15.41
CA VAL A 116 0.84 -2.46 -16.70
C VAL A 116 1.91 -3.27 -17.45
N ASN A 117 1.55 -3.79 -18.61
CA ASN A 117 2.43 -4.47 -19.59
C ASN A 117 3.22 -5.68 -19.10
N LYS A 118 3.02 -6.12 -17.87
CA LYS A 118 3.69 -7.30 -17.28
C LYS A 118 2.69 -8.14 -16.47
N PRO A 119 2.96 -9.43 -16.29
CA PRO A 119 2.13 -10.27 -15.42
C PRO A 119 2.38 -9.95 -13.93
N PRO A 120 1.44 -10.29 -13.03
CA PRO A 120 1.57 -10.08 -11.59
C PRO A 120 2.88 -10.59 -10.97
N SER A 121 3.39 -11.71 -11.48
CA SER A 121 4.64 -12.33 -11.03
C SER A 121 5.88 -11.45 -11.24
N HIS A 122 5.77 -10.37 -12.04
CA HIS A 122 6.86 -9.40 -12.21
C HIS A 122 7.14 -8.64 -10.90
N TRP A 123 6.13 -8.49 -10.05
CA TRP A 123 6.20 -7.79 -8.75
C TRP A 123 6.01 -8.74 -7.56
N GLY A 124 6.09 -10.07 -7.74
CA GLY A 124 5.96 -11.04 -6.67
C GLY A 124 4.55 -11.38 -6.24
N ASN A 125 3.54 -11.04 -7.05
CA ASN A 125 2.13 -11.25 -6.76
C ASN A 125 1.55 -10.33 -5.67
N PRO A 126 1.50 -9.01 -5.88
CA PRO A 126 0.94 -8.04 -4.93
C PRO A 126 -0.49 -8.33 -4.49
N ALA A 127 -1.31 -8.95 -5.35
CA ALA A 127 -2.66 -9.37 -4.98
C ALA A 127 -2.68 -10.30 -3.76
N ARG A 128 -1.69 -11.20 -3.63
CA ARG A 128 -1.58 -12.07 -2.46
C ARG A 128 -1.24 -11.27 -1.21
N PHE A 129 -0.30 -10.32 -1.32
CA PHE A 129 0.04 -9.43 -0.22
C PHE A 129 -1.21 -8.65 0.26
N LEU A 130 -1.98 -8.06 -0.64
CA LEU A 130 -3.20 -7.31 -0.31
C LEU A 130 -4.28 -8.17 0.37
N ILE A 131 -4.43 -9.46 -0.03
CA ILE A 131 -5.31 -10.40 0.69
C ILE A 131 -4.84 -10.58 2.13
N ASP A 132 -3.56 -10.87 2.31
CA ASP A 132 -2.99 -11.14 3.62
C ASP A 132 -2.95 -9.88 4.49
N LEU A 133 -2.67 -8.71 3.91
CA LEU A 133 -2.72 -7.41 4.57
C LEU A 133 -4.14 -7.11 5.09
N GLY A 134 -5.15 -7.20 4.22
CA GLY A 134 -6.54 -6.89 4.56
C GLY A 134 -7.15 -7.83 5.61
N ALA A 135 -6.64 -9.07 5.71
CA ALA A 135 -7.07 -10.05 6.68
C ALA A 135 -6.19 -10.13 7.95
N SER A 136 -5.17 -9.27 8.04
CA SER A 136 -4.18 -9.30 9.13
C SER A 136 -4.60 -8.48 10.35
N GLU A 137 -3.97 -8.76 11.49
CA GLU A 137 -4.06 -7.88 12.66
C GLU A 137 -3.35 -6.53 12.42
N PHE A 138 -2.40 -6.45 11.49
CA PHE A 138 -1.68 -5.22 11.18
C PHE A 138 -2.63 -4.11 10.66
N ILE A 139 -3.56 -4.43 9.76
CA ILE A 139 -4.48 -3.45 9.19
C ILE A 139 -5.34 -2.74 10.26
N HIS A 140 -5.49 -3.36 11.43
CA HIS A 140 -6.22 -2.80 12.55
C HIS A 140 -5.48 -1.69 13.30
N VAL A 141 -4.20 -1.43 13.00
CA VAL A 141 -3.51 -0.20 13.43
C VAL A 141 -4.26 1.03 12.94
N LEU A 142 -4.90 0.93 11.78
CA LEU A 142 -5.65 2.01 11.13
C LEU A 142 -7.03 2.26 11.75
N ASP A 143 -7.55 1.35 12.58
CA ASP A 143 -8.91 1.45 13.15
C ASP A 143 -9.12 2.74 13.95
N GLN A 144 -8.08 3.24 14.61
CA GLN A 144 -8.12 4.49 15.38
C GLN A 144 -8.39 5.71 14.49
N TYR A 145 -7.92 5.71 13.25
CA TYR A 145 -8.10 6.79 12.28
C TYR A 145 -9.42 6.67 11.52
N VAL A 146 -9.85 5.43 11.26
CA VAL A 146 -11.07 5.15 10.51
C VAL A 146 -12.32 5.17 11.41
N GLY A 147 -12.14 5.01 12.72
CA GLY A 147 -13.23 5.02 13.70
C GLY A 147 -14.10 3.75 13.69
N VAL A 148 -13.65 2.68 13.04
CA VAL A 148 -14.41 1.42 12.92
C VAL A 148 -13.51 0.24 13.27
N ILE A 149 -13.98 -0.60 14.18
CA ILE A 149 -13.33 -1.86 14.57
C ILE A 149 -14.18 -3.00 14.00
N ALA A 150 -13.82 -3.50 12.82
CA ALA A 150 -14.50 -4.65 12.20
C ALA A 150 -13.49 -5.46 11.38
N ARG A 151 -13.67 -6.79 11.38
CA ARG A 151 -12.87 -7.69 10.52
C ARG A 151 -13.37 -7.67 9.09
N ASP A 152 -12.54 -8.13 8.18
CA ASP A 152 -12.89 -8.35 6.77
C ASP A 152 -13.40 -7.09 6.04
N ARG A 153 -12.90 -5.91 6.44
CA ARG A 153 -13.26 -4.63 5.82
C ARG A 153 -12.57 -4.40 4.48
N TYR A 154 -11.38 -4.98 4.32
CA TYR A 154 -10.55 -4.82 3.13
C TYR A 154 -10.35 -6.16 2.47
N THR A 155 -10.79 -6.27 1.23
CA THR A 155 -10.77 -7.53 0.48
C THR A 155 -10.15 -7.33 -0.90
N LEU A 156 -9.66 -8.39 -1.52
CA LEU A 156 -9.23 -8.32 -2.91
C LEU A 156 -10.43 -8.30 -3.83
N GLY A 157 -10.53 -7.27 -4.68
CA GLY A 157 -11.44 -7.19 -5.80
C GLY A 157 -10.83 -7.77 -7.09
N ALA A 158 -11.32 -7.34 -8.24
CA ALA A 158 -10.76 -7.75 -9.52
C ALA A 158 -9.36 -7.17 -9.74
N SER A 159 -8.42 -8.00 -10.21
CA SER A 159 -7.13 -7.56 -10.72
C SER A 159 -7.18 -7.31 -12.23
N PHE A 160 -6.46 -6.32 -12.74
CA PHE A 160 -6.50 -5.91 -14.12
C PHE A 160 -5.14 -6.07 -14.82
N ALA A 161 -5.15 -6.60 -16.05
CA ALA A 161 -3.98 -6.62 -16.95
C ALA A 161 -4.12 -5.54 -18.01
N ALA A 162 -3.39 -4.46 -17.86
CA ALA A 162 -3.40 -3.34 -18.78
C ALA A 162 -2.30 -3.48 -19.84
N GLN A 163 -2.67 -3.46 -21.11
CA GLN A 163 -1.76 -3.23 -22.22
C GLN A 163 -1.82 -1.75 -22.56
N TYR A 164 -0.82 -1.00 -22.11
CA TYR A 164 -0.76 0.45 -22.28
C TYR A 164 0.49 0.86 -23.08
N PRO A 165 0.35 1.70 -24.11
CA PRO A 165 1.48 2.16 -24.90
C PRO A 165 2.36 3.11 -24.06
N ILE A 166 3.61 2.72 -23.85
CA ILE A 166 4.57 3.59 -23.15
C ILE A 166 5.14 4.59 -24.16
N PRO A 167 5.18 5.89 -23.82
CA PRO A 167 5.80 6.92 -24.67
C PRO A 167 7.27 6.62 -24.99
N ALA A 168 7.80 7.17 -26.10
CA ALA A 168 9.17 6.91 -26.54
C ALA A 168 10.26 7.36 -25.55
N ASN A 169 9.93 8.30 -24.63
CA ASN A 169 10.80 8.74 -23.55
C ASN A 169 10.62 7.91 -22.27
N ASN A 170 9.86 6.82 -22.32
CA ASN A 170 9.55 5.94 -21.19
C ASN A 170 8.88 6.63 -19.98
N THR A 171 8.32 7.82 -20.14
CA THR A 171 7.73 8.58 -19.05
C THR A 171 6.22 8.66 -19.18
N LEU A 172 5.51 8.19 -18.18
CA LEU A 172 4.06 8.40 -18.01
C LEU A 172 3.80 9.72 -17.29
N LEU A 173 2.68 10.32 -17.60
CA LEU A 173 2.18 11.55 -16.98
C LEU A 173 0.90 11.24 -16.18
N PRO A 174 0.42 12.16 -15.33
CA PRO A 174 -0.84 11.98 -14.60
C PRO A 174 -2.01 11.58 -15.49
N THR A 175 -2.09 12.12 -16.71
CA THR A 175 -3.13 11.77 -17.68
C THR A 175 -3.10 10.30 -18.10
N ASP A 176 -1.93 9.69 -18.18
CA ASP A 176 -1.79 8.28 -18.51
C ASP A 176 -2.32 7.40 -17.37
N ILE A 177 -1.97 7.75 -16.14
CA ILE A 177 -2.47 7.08 -14.92
C ILE A 177 -3.99 7.24 -14.82
N LEU A 178 -4.51 8.44 -15.02
CA LEU A 178 -5.95 8.70 -15.01
C LEU A 178 -6.71 7.88 -16.07
N ASN A 179 -6.14 7.67 -17.25
CA ASN A 179 -6.73 6.77 -18.26
C ASN A 179 -6.78 5.31 -17.78
N LEU A 180 -5.72 4.84 -17.10
CA LEU A 180 -5.66 3.48 -16.55
C LEU A 180 -6.70 3.27 -15.45
N VAL A 181 -6.73 4.16 -14.44
CA VAL A 181 -7.64 4.02 -13.30
C VAL A 181 -9.09 4.26 -13.68
N HIS A 182 -9.37 5.17 -14.60
CA HIS A 182 -10.71 5.37 -15.16
C HIS A 182 -11.25 4.09 -15.80
N ALA A 183 -10.45 3.46 -16.68
CA ALA A 183 -10.85 2.24 -17.35
C ALA A 183 -11.06 1.07 -16.37
N ALA A 184 -10.22 0.98 -15.34
CA ALA A 184 -10.36 -0.02 -14.29
C ALA A 184 -11.62 0.24 -13.43
N ALA A 185 -11.85 1.48 -13.02
CA ALA A 185 -13.01 1.87 -12.22
C ALA A 185 -14.33 1.71 -12.97
N ALA A 186 -14.33 1.97 -14.27
CA ALA A 186 -15.51 1.69 -15.13
C ALA A 186 -15.88 0.20 -15.15
N ALA A 187 -14.93 -0.70 -14.90
CA ALA A 187 -15.15 -2.14 -14.89
C ALA A 187 -15.29 -2.73 -13.48
N GLY A 188 -14.63 -2.15 -12.48
CA GLY A 188 -14.51 -2.67 -11.12
C GLY A 188 -15.33 -1.94 -10.06
N GLY A 189 -15.75 -0.71 -10.34
CA GLY A 189 -16.45 0.15 -9.37
C GLY A 189 -15.66 1.39 -9.01
N SER A 190 -16.28 2.33 -8.29
CA SER A 190 -15.68 3.61 -7.91
C SER A 190 -16.15 4.09 -6.54
N GLY A 191 -15.61 5.22 -6.06
CA GLY A 191 -15.87 5.75 -4.73
C GLY A 191 -15.07 5.03 -3.64
N TYR A 192 -15.34 5.36 -2.38
CA TYR A 192 -14.55 4.91 -1.22
C TYR A 192 -14.59 3.39 -0.96
N GLY A 193 -15.42 2.65 -1.68
CA GLY A 193 -15.45 1.20 -1.62
C GLY A 193 -14.43 0.49 -2.51
N HIS A 194 -13.60 1.24 -3.25
CA HIS A 194 -12.67 0.70 -4.24
C HIS A 194 -11.35 1.47 -4.24
N LEU A 195 -10.23 0.77 -4.06
CA LEU A 195 -8.87 1.34 -4.11
C LEU A 195 -8.06 0.62 -5.18
N TYR A 196 -7.52 1.37 -6.12
CA TYR A 196 -6.77 0.86 -7.27
C TYR A 196 -5.27 1.04 -7.06
N HIS A 197 -4.47 -0.01 -7.32
CA HIS A 197 -3.01 0.02 -7.21
C HIS A 197 -2.40 -0.19 -8.60
N VAL A 198 -1.75 0.84 -9.15
CA VAL A 198 -1.21 0.83 -10.52
C VAL A 198 0.28 0.45 -10.49
N PHE A 199 0.60 -0.77 -10.91
CA PHE A 199 1.98 -1.27 -10.92
C PHE A 199 2.66 -0.96 -12.26
N LEU A 200 3.72 -0.15 -12.22
CA LEU A 200 4.52 0.21 -13.40
C LEU A 200 5.75 -0.69 -13.53
N PRO A 201 6.08 -1.19 -14.74
CA PRO A 201 7.21 -2.08 -14.94
C PRO A 201 8.54 -1.34 -14.90
N MET A 202 9.63 -2.08 -14.71
CA MET A 202 10.99 -1.56 -14.76
C MET A 202 11.25 -0.76 -16.03
N GLY A 203 11.91 0.41 -15.89
CA GLY A 203 12.26 1.31 -16.98
C GLY A 203 11.14 2.20 -17.45
N VAL A 204 10.06 2.29 -16.69
CA VAL A 204 8.97 3.24 -16.91
C VAL A 204 8.99 4.27 -15.79
N ASP A 205 9.20 5.52 -16.14
CA ASP A 205 9.12 6.65 -15.25
C ASP A 205 7.68 7.16 -15.10
N MET A 206 7.42 7.84 -13.99
CA MET A 206 6.19 8.61 -13.78
C MET A 206 6.56 10.02 -13.33
N CYS A 207 6.03 11.04 -14.00
CA CYS A 207 6.37 12.44 -13.71
C CYS A 207 5.15 13.34 -13.58
N PHE A 208 5.14 14.15 -12.53
CA PHE A 208 4.37 15.39 -12.47
C PHE A 208 5.18 16.49 -13.15
N PRO A 209 4.67 17.09 -14.24
CA PRO A 209 5.41 18.11 -14.98
C PRO A 209 5.69 19.35 -14.12
N ALA A 210 6.78 20.04 -14.41
CA ALA A 210 7.05 21.35 -13.80
C ALA A 210 5.92 22.33 -14.04
N THR A 211 5.62 23.12 -13.03
CA THR A 211 4.68 24.24 -13.10
C THR A 211 5.44 25.58 -13.01
N ALA A 212 4.72 26.69 -13.05
CA ALA A 212 5.35 28.01 -12.84
C ALA A 212 5.98 28.17 -11.42
N THR A 213 5.51 27.36 -10.46
CA THR A 213 5.89 27.49 -9.03
C THR A 213 6.58 26.25 -8.46
N SER A 214 6.61 25.14 -9.19
CA SER A 214 7.19 23.87 -8.72
C SER A 214 8.03 23.22 -9.81
N PRO A 215 9.22 22.67 -9.49
CA PRO A 215 9.97 21.83 -10.42
C PRO A 215 9.17 20.57 -10.78
N ALA A 216 9.63 19.83 -11.79
CA ALA A 216 9.09 18.50 -12.05
C ALA A 216 9.43 17.56 -10.88
N GLN A 217 8.46 16.74 -10.49
CA GLN A 217 8.60 15.71 -9.46
C GLN A 217 8.35 14.35 -10.10
N CYS A 218 9.31 13.46 -10.04
CA CYS A 218 9.25 12.21 -10.77
C CYS A 218 9.70 11.01 -9.93
N TYR A 219 9.13 9.85 -10.23
CA TYR A 219 9.84 8.61 -10.13
C TYR A 219 10.70 8.49 -11.41
N SER A 220 12.00 8.73 -11.28
CA SER A 220 12.96 8.73 -12.41
C SER A 220 14.36 8.32 -11.91
N PRO A 221 14.58 7.03 -11.58
CA PRO A 221 15.80 6.56 -10.91
C PRO A 221 17.09 6.90 -11.66
N ASP A 222 17.02 7.02 -12.99
CA ASP A 222 18.14 7.37 -13.85
C ASP A 222 18.43 8.87 -13.92
N ASN A 223 17.56 9.72 -13.32
CA ASN A 223 17.69 11.15 -13.32
C ASN A 223 17.59 11.76 -11.91
N PRO A 224 18.70 11.84 -11.15
CA PRO A 224 18.68 12.37 -9.78
C PRO A 224 18.19 13.80 -9.64
N ALA A 225 18.12 14.56 -10.73
CA ALA A 225 17.65 15.95 -10.71
C ALA A 225 16.13 16.07 -10.59
N THR A 226 15.41 15.04 -10.98
CA THR A 226 13.94 14.97 -10.94
C THR A 226 13.41 13.81 -10.12
N PHE A 227 14.28 12.87 -9.69
CA PHE A 227 13.88 11.73 -8.85
C PHE A 227 13.49 12.23 -7.47
N ASP A 228 12.21 12.19 -7.15
CA ASP A 228 11.64 12.84 -5.97
C ASP A 228 10.77 11.92 -5.12
N PHE A 229 10.17 10.88 -5.71
CA PHE A 229 9.31 9.94 -5.00
C PHE A 229 9.49 8.49 -5.48
N CYS A 230 9.05 7.55 -4.69
CA CYS A 230 9.04 6.11 -4.96
C CYS A 230 7.66 5.59 -5.39
N ALA A 231 6.61 6.13 -4.78
CA ALA A 231 5.22 5.87 -5.05
C ALA A 231 4.38 7.09 -4.67
N PHE A 232 3.09 7.03 -4.88
CA PHE A 232 2.14 8.00 -4.37
C PHE A 232 0.73 7.42 -4.36
N HIS A 233 -0.11 7.90 -3.46
CA HIS A 233 -1.53 7.72 -3.56
C HIS A 233 -2.22 8.99 -4.03
N SER A 234 -3.47 8.86 -4.47
CA SER A 234 -4.16 9.95 -5.14
C SER A 234 -5.66 9.70 -5.23
N SER A 235 -6.39 10.76 -5.45
CA SER A 235 -7.78 10.71 -5.87
C SER A 235 -8.05 11.58 -7.08
N ALA A 236 -9.10 11.25 -7.82
CA ALA A 236 -9.61 12.06 -8.90
C ALA A 236 -11.11 11.85 -9.09
N THR A 237 -11.84 12.92 -9.42
CA THR A 237 -13.26 12.80 -9.78
C THR A 237 -13.44 13.00 -11.27
N PHE A 238 -13.88 11.95 -11.95
CA PHE A 238 -14.20 12.01 -13.38
C PHE A 238 -15.56 12.66 -13.61
N SER A 239 -15.70 13.37 -14.71
CA SER A 239 -16.92 14.11 -15.05
C SER A 239 -18.06 13.25 -15.60
N ASP A 240 -17.81 11.96 -15.82
CA ASP A 240 -18.79 10.98 -16.27
C ASP A 240 -19.33 10.11 -15.12
N SER A 241 -19.97 8.98 -15.46
CA SER A 241 -20.57 8.07 -14.48
C SER A 241 -19.58 7.30 -13.61
N VAL A 242 -18.28 7.32 -13.94
CA VAL A 242 -17.24 6.74 -13.08
C VAL A 242 -17.12 7.53 -11.78
N GLY A 243 -17.14 8.87 -11.86
CA GLY A 243 -17.13 9.73 -10.69
C GLY A 243 -15.81 9.67 -9.93
N HIS A 244 -15.87 9.56 -8.60
CA HIS A 244 -14.72 9.61 -7.71
C HIS A 244 -13.95 8.28 -7.67
N VAL A 245 -12.63 8.32 -7.82
CA VAL A 245 -11.74 7.15 -7.83
C VAL A 245 -10.53 7.39 -6.96
N LEU A 246 -10.20 6.41 -6.13
CA LEU A 246 -9.04 6.39 -5.25
C LEU A 246 -8.01 5.41 -5.80
N PHE A 247 -6.73 5.80 -5.81
CA PHE A 247 -5.69 4.95 -6.37
C PHE A 247 -4.31 5.26 -5.81
N SER A 248 -3.42 4.27 -5.86
CA SER A 248 -1.98 4.47 -5.72
C SER A 248 -1.24 4.11 -7.01
N VAL A 249 -0.04 4.61 -7.14
CA VAL A 249 0.88 4.26 -8.24
C VAL A 249 2.15 3.72 -7.65
N GLU A 250 2.46 2.48 -8.05
CA GLU A 250 3.56 1.66 -7.57
C GLU A 250 4.59 1.45 -8.70
N PRO A 251 5.52 2.38 -8.91
CA PRO A 251 6.62 2.18 -9.84
C PRO A 251 7.49 0.99 -9.44
N TYR A 252 8.45 0.61 -10.28
CA TYR A 252 9.36 -0.49 -10.00
C TYR A 252 10.29 -0.18 -8.83
N GLN A 253 10.21 -0.94 -7.72
CA GLN A 253 10.81 -0.58 -6.43
C GLN A 253 12.26 -1.06 -6.23
N ASP A 254 12.80 -1.96 -7.06
CA ASP A 254 14.20 -2.41 -6.92
C ASP A 254 15.18 -1.41 -7.54
N VAL A 255 15.19 -0.21 -6.98
CA VAL A 255 16.06 0.90 -7.35
C VAL A 255 16.62 1.59 -6.11
N SER A 256 17.83 2.15 -6.23
CA SER A 256 18.42 2.93 -5.13
C SER A 256 17.53 4.14 -4.78
N GLY A 257 17.18 4.28 -3.52
CA GLY A 257 16.30 5.32 -3.01
C GLY A 257 14.86 4.87 -2.79
N CYS A 258 14.45 3.70 -3.34
CA CYS A 258 13.10 3.16 -3.11
C CYS A 258 13.11 1.75 -2.50
N SER A 259 14.19 0.99 -2.71
CA SER A 259 14.23 -0.39 -2.23
C SER A 259 14.52 -0.49 -0.74
N VAL A 260 14.00 -1.54 -0.11
CA VAL A 260 14.55 -2.06 1.15
C VAL A 260 15.88 -2.77 0.88
N PRO A 261 16.82 -2.86 1.84
CA PRO A 261 18.06 -3.60 1.62
C PRO A 261 17.77 -5.09 1.45
N PRO A 262 18.71 -5.87 0.87
CA PRO A 262 18.60 -7.31 0.81
C PRO A 262 18.43 -7.88 2.23
N THR A 263 17.26 -8.42 2.53
CA THR A 263 16.88 -8.83 3.90
C THR A 263 17.32 -10.22 4.26
N GLY A 264 17.67 -11.04 3.26
CA GLY A 264 17.85 -12.47 3.43
C GLY A 264 16.53 -13.21 3.69
N SER A 265 15.39 -12.56 3.45
CA SER A 265 14.06 -13.17 3.48
C SER A 265 13.92 -14.26 2.40
N ALA A 266 12.81 -15.00 2.44
CA ALA A 266 12.47 -15.96 1.40
C ALA A 266 12.14 -15.29 0.05
N ASN A 267 11.82 -14.00 0.07
CA ASN A 267 11.55 -13.18 -1.11
C ASN A 267 12.85 -12.57 -1.67
N ASN A 268 12.78 -12.03 -2.87
CA ASN A 268 13.86 -11.21 -3.40
C ASN A 268 13.63 -9.73 -3.07
N GLN A 269 14.66 -8.91 -3.26
CA GLN A 269 14.64 -7.48 -2.93
C GLN A 269 13.51 -6.70 -3.63
N LEU A 270 13.16 -7.06 -4.86
CA LEU A 270 12.05 -6.43 -5.58
C LEU A 270 10.71 -6.70 -4.88
N ILE A 271 10.46 -7.95 -4.49
CA ILE A 271 9.21 -8.35 -3.81
C ILE A 271 9.11 -7.63 -2.49
N ASP A 272 10.16 -7.70 -1.65
CA ASP A 272 10.20 -7.03 -0.35
C ASP A 272 9.99 -5.52 -0.48
N SER A 273 10.62 -4.89 -1.49
CA SER A 273 10.47 -3.45 -1.73
C SER A 273 9.07 -3.08 -2.23
N THR A 274 8.47 -3.93 -3.08
CA THR A 274 7.11 -3.74 -3.56
C THR A 274 6.11 -3.86 -2.40
N ASP A 275 6.24 -4.88 -1.55
CA ASP A 275 5.35 -5.08 -0.41
C ASP A 275 5.46 -3.91 0.59
N ASN A 276 6.69 -3.40 0.81
CA ASN A 276 6.93 -2.24 1.68
C ASN A 276 6.20 -0.99 1.18
N THR A 277 6.40 -0.63 -0.07
CA THR A 277 5.78 0.56 -0.65
C THR A 277 4.27 0.41 -0.78
N LEU A 278 3.78 -0.77 -1.19
CA LEU A 278 2.36 -1.05 -1.29
C LEU A 278 1.65 -1.00 0.08
N SER A 279 2.32 -1.45 1.17
CA SER A 279 1.79 -1.30 2.53
C SER A 279 1.62 0.17 2.90
N HIS A 280 2.65 0.98 2.63
CA HIS A 280 2.69 2.42 2.87
C HIS A 280 1.51 3.12 2.18
N GLU A 281 1.45 3.04 0.85
CA GLU A 281 0.42 3.72 0.06
C GLU A 281 -1.00 3.23 0.36
N THR A 282 -1.15 1.94 0.72
CA THR A 282 -2.45 1.39 1.13
C THR A 282 -2.90 1.99 2.45
N SER A 283 -1.99 2.10 3.43
CA SER A 283 -2.30 2.64 4.76
C SER A 283 -2.68 4.11 4.69
N GLU A 284 -1.94 4.91 3.95
CA GLU A 284 -2.22 6.33 3.73
C GLU A 284 -3.50 6.54 2.93
N SER A 285 -3.69 5.79 1.82
CA SER A 285 -4.97 5.84 1.09
C SER A 285 -6.19 5.54 1.99
N ILE A 286 -6.05 4.66 2.98
CA ILE A 286 -7.13 4.34 3.91
C ILE A 286 -7.41 5.49 4.87
N THR A 287 -6.40 6.16 5.37
CA THR A 287 -6.51 7.19 6.40
C THR A 287 -6.64 8.60 5.85
N ASP A 288 -6.11 8.85 4.66
CA ASP A 288 -6.17 10.16 3.98
C ASP A 288 -6.38 10.05 2.45
N PRO A 289 -7.48 9.45 2.00
CA PRO A 289 -7.70 9.12 0.58
C PRO A 289 -7.70 10.32 -0.36
N ASP A 290 -8.02 11.51 0.12
CA ASP A 290 -8.15 12.74 -0.67
C ASP A 290 -7.12 13.82 -0.32
N GLY A 291 -6.20 13.54 0.62
CA GLY A 291 -5.21 14.51 1.08
C GLY A 291 -5.79 15.60 1.99
N ASP A 292 -6.89 15.33 2.68
CA ASP A 292 -7.58 16.28 3.55
C ASP A 292 -8.08 15.69 4.89
N ALA A 293 -7.65 14.46 5.22
CA ALA A 293 -8.05 13.76 6.44
C ALA A 293 -6.93 13.68 7.48
N TRP A 294 -6.24 12.54 7.62
CA TRP A 294 -5.31 12.32 8.72
C TRP A 294 -3.84 12.56 8.32
N TRP A 295 -3.26 13.65 8.80
CA TRP A 295 -1.85 13.99 8.63
C TRP A 295 -1.34 14.82 9.81
N VAL A 296 -0.03 14.94 9.95
CA VAL A 296 0.60 15.73 11.02
C VAL A 296 0.41 17.21 10.75
N HIS A 297 -0.38 17.85 11.58
CA HIS A 297 -0.72 19.28 11.45
C HIS A 297 -0.06 20.08 12.57
N ASN A 298 1.20 20.45 12.40
CA ASN A 298 1.93 21.22 13.40
C ASN A 298 2.99 22.11 12.75
N PHE A 299 3.79 22.81 13.58
CA PHE A 299 4.86 23.72 13.14
C PHE A 299 6.25 23.05 13.13
N THR A 300 6.32 21.72 13.12
CA THR A 300 7.58 20.97 13.05
C THR A 300 7.94 20.61 11.60
N ILE A 301 9.06 19.94 11.42
CA ILE A 301 9.48 19.38 10.12
C ILE A 301 8.57 18.23 9.66
N LEU A 302 7.74 17.68 10.55
CA LEU A 302 6.81 16.58 10.29
C LEU A 302 5.48 17.08 9.72
N ASN A 303 5.27 18.39 9.62
CA ASN A 303 4.03 18.95 9.10
C ASN A 303 3.77 18.51 7.67
N GLY A 304 2.64 17.86 7.45
CA GLY A 304 2.25 17.29 6.17
C GLY A 304 2.57 15.80 6.03
N ASN A 305 3.29 15.18 6.98
CA ASN A 305 3.49 13.74 6.96
C ASN A 305 2.21 13.01 7.32
N GLU A 306 1.98 11.90 6.65
CA GLU A 306 0.92 10.95 6.96
C GLU A 306 1.43 9.83 7.87
N ILE A 307 0.58 8.89 8.22
CA ILE A 307 0.90 7.89 9.25
C ILE A 307 2.02 6.93 8.86
N ALA A 308 2.17 6.64 7.57
CA ALA A 308 3.25 5.79 7.09
C ALA A 308 4.56 6.57 6.98
N ASP A 309 4.50 7.85 6.58
CA ASP A 309 5.65 8.76 6.52
C ASP A 309 6.35 8.92 7.87
N GLU A 310 5.60 8.95 8.98
CA GLU A 310 6.16 9.06 10.33
C GLU A 310 7.05 7.86 10.70
N CYS A 311 6.87 6.74 10.00
CA CYS A 311 7.59 5.49 10.27
C CYS A 311 8.67 5.18 9.22
N ILE A 312 8.88 6.08 8.27
CA ILE A 312 9.97 5.96 7.30
C ILE A 312 11.29 6.29 7.95
N ARG A 313 12.29 5.43 7.74
CA ARG A 313 13.68 5.73 8.08
C ARG A 313 14.57 5.32 6.93
N ALA A 314 15.31 6.28 6.39
CA ALA A 314 16.28 6.00 5.36
C ALA A 314 17.60 5.48 5.99
N GLN A 315 18.13 4.40 5.42
CA GLN A 315 19.44 3.88 5.73
C GLN A 315 20.40 4.20 4.58
N VAL A 316 21.51 4.87 4.87
CA VAL A 316 22.54 5.16 3.88
C VAL A 316 23.75 4.25 4.11
N THR A 317 24.09 3.45 3.11
CA THR A 317 25.26 2.56 3.18
C THR A 317 26.57 3.32 3.03
N SER A 318 27.70 2.69 3.36
CA SER A 318 29.04 3.24 3.15
C SER A 318 29.37 3.55 1.67
N THR A 319 28.61 2.99 0.74
CA THR A 319 28.72 3.23 -0.71
C THR A 319 27.78 4.33 -1.19
N GLY A 320 26.96 4.91 -0.31
CA GLY A 320 25.97 5.96 -0.62
C GLY A 320 24.63 5.43 -1.15
N ALA A 321 24.41 4.10 -1.19
CA ALA A 321 23.09 3.57 -1.52
C ALA A 321 22.10 3.88 -0.38
N VAL A 322 20.90 4.28 -0.75
CA VAL A 322 19.81 4.61 0.17
C VAL A 322 18.78 3.48 0.14
N TYR A 323 18.41 3.01 1.32
CA TYR A 323 17.37 1.99 1.51
C TYR A 323 16.38 2.46 2.57
N TRP A 324 15.16 1.95 2.52
CA TRP A 324 14.14 2.21 3.51
C TRP A 324 14.19 1.21 4.66
N ASP A 325 13.74 1.63 5.84
CA ASP A 325 13.62 0.76 7.00
C ASP A 325 12.46 -0.22 6.83
N TYR A 326 12.54 -1.35 7.49
CA TYR A 326 11.57 -2.45 7.33
C TYR A 326 11.60 -3.39 8.53
N GLY A 327 10.55 -4.18 8.67
CA GLY A 327 10.51 -5.36 9.54
C GLY A 327 10.08 -6.60 8.77
N ASN A 328 10.51 -7.77 9.22
CA ASN A 328 10.00 -9.03 8.72
C ASN A 328 8.74 -9.39 9.51
N VAL A 329 7.62 -9.49 8.84
CA VAL A 329 6.29 -9.68 9.43
C VAL A 329 5.64 -10.93 8.83
N ASP A 330 5.04 -11.75 9.67
CA ASP A 330 4.20 -12.85 9.21
C ASP A 330 2.75 -12.38 9.17
N LEU A 331 2.15 -12.37 7.99
CA LEU A 331 0.73 -12.12 7.80
C LEU A 331 0.06 -13.43 7.36
N ASN A 332 -0.79 -13.98 8.22
CA ASN A 332 -1.57 -15.18 7.94
C ASN A 332 -0.73 -16.41 7.52
N GLY A 333 0.49 -16.55 8.05
CA GLY A 333 1.40 -17.65 7.77
C GLY A 333 2.28 -17.43 6.52
N HIS A 334 2.32 -16.21 5.98
CA HIS A 334 3.21 -15.83 4.88
C HIS A 334 4.17 -14.72 5.35
N PRO A 335 5.48 -14.88 5.08
CA PRO A 335 6.47 -13.87 5.44
C PRO A 335 6.45 -12.72 4.45
N TYR A 336 6.44 -11.50 4.96
CA TYR A 336 6.54 -10.25 4.22
C TYR A 336 7.57 -9.32 4.85
N THR A 337 8.00 -8.33 4.09
CA THR A 337 8.96 -7.31 4.54
C THR A 337 8.39 -5.94 4.24
N PHE A 338 8.00 -5.20 5.29
CA PHE A 338 7.47 -3.85 5.15
C PHE A 338 7.66 -3.04 6.44
N GLN A 339 7.43 -1.73 6.36
CA GLN A 339 7.56 -0.81 7.48
C GLN A 339 6.37 -0.92 8.46
N PRO A 340 6.53 -0.46 9.72
CA PRO A 340 5.40 -0.25 10.64
C PRO A 340 4.62 1.02 10.26
N GLU A 341 3.41 1.17 10.84
CA GLU A 341 2.63 2.39 10.74
C GLU A 341 2.62 3.16 12.07
N TYR A 342 2.47 4.47 11.99
CA TYR A 342 2.33 5.28 13.18
C TYR A 342 0.97 5.05 13.85
N SER A 343 0.97 5.09 15.17
CA SER A 343 -0.24 5.00 15.98
C SER A 343 -0.26 6.10 17.01
N ASP A 344 -1.27 6.97 16.94
CA ASP A 344 -1.51 8.00 17.94
C ASP A 344 -1.82 7.41 19.31
N THR A 345 -2.34 6.18 19.37
CA THR A 345 -2.61 5.49 20.64
C THR A 345 -1.35 5.21 21.45
N VAL A 346 -0.23 4.91 20.77
CA VAL A 346 1.07 4.65 21.42
C VAL A 346 2.10 5.72 21.15
N HIS A 347 1.76 6.72 20.34
CA HIS A 347 2.65 7.82 19.93
C HIS A 347 3.95 7.30 19.31
N GLY A 348 3.83 6.37 18.37
CA GLY A 348 4.97 5.72 17.75
C GLY A 348 4.60 4.64 16.73
N CYS A 349 5.62 4.15 16.04
CA CYS A 349 5.46 3.15 14.98
C CYS A 349 5.21 1.76 15.56
N THR A 350 4.23 1.05 15.00
CA THR A 350 3.83 -0.28 15.46
C THR A 350 3.39 -1.18 14.31
N TYR A 351 3.54 -2.51 14.52
CA TYR A 351 2.99 -3.54 13.63
C TYR A 351 1.69 -4.14 14.15
N ARG A 352 1.14 -3.65 15.25
CA ARG A 352 -0.03 -4.23 15.90
C ARG A 352 -0.99 -3.15 16.40
N PRO A 353 -2.31 -3.40 16.32
CA PRO A 353 -3.28 -2.60 17.02
C PRO A 353 -3.08 -2.76 18.54
N ILE A 354 -3.42 -1.75 19.31
CA ILE A 354 -3.33 -1.75 20.78
C ILE A 354 -4.69 -1.45 21.37
#